data_a1369d841141c0410d2ba54aea083f9d
#
_entry.id   a1369d841141c0410d2ba54aea083f9d
#
_cell.length_a   1.000
_cell.length_b   1.000
_cell.length_c   1.000
_cell.angle_alpha   90.00
_cell.angle_beta   90.00
_cell.angle_gamma   90.00
#
_symmetry.space_group_name_H-M   'P 1'
#
loop_
_entity.id
_entity.type
_entity.pdbx_description
1 polymer ?
#
loop_
_entity_poly.entity_id
_entity_poly.type
_entity_poly.pdbx_seq_one_letter_code
_entity_poly.pdbx_strand_id
1 'polypeptide(L)'
;MVQQGFTAALSVYKFIDSVDKNMGDVLVTGGTGGVAVIATKILIKLGYSVVVSTGKLEEQKEVLLNLGVKDVIHRSEVDDNSGRPLLRPRWAGVIDTVGGNTLATAIKTTNYCGAVTTCGNAGGVDFTSSVYPFILKELLYMV
;
A
#
# COMPACT_ATOMS: atom_id res chain seq x y z
N MET A 1 -9.83 -6.30 17.18
CA MET A 1 -10.20 -7.31 16.13
C MET A 1 -11.34 -6.80 15.25
N VAL A 2 -12.51 -6.56 15.81
CA VAL A 2 -13.66 -6.06 15.02
C VAL A 2 -13.34 -4.71 14.38
N GLN A 3 -12.69 -3.80 15.11
CA GLN A 3 -12.31 -2.49 14.61
C GLN A 3 -11.30 -2.60 13.46
N GLN A 4 -10.32 -3.50 13.56
CA GLN A 4 -9.34 -3.72 12.50
C GLN A 4 -10.00 -4.27 11.23
N GLY A 5 -10.93 -5.20 11.38
CA GLY A 5 -11.68 -5.75 10.25
C GLY A 5 -12.54 -4.69 9.57
N PHE A 6 -13.21 -3.83 10.34
CA PHE A 6 -14.00 -2.73 9.79
C PHE A 6 -13.13 -1.73 9.04
N THR A 7 -12.00 -1.34 9.63
CA THR A 7 -11.05 -0.41 8.99
C THR A 7 -10.50 -0.97 7.68
N ALA A 8 -10.09 -2.24 7.68
CA ALA A 8 -9.59 -2.90 6.49
C ALA A 8 -10.66 -2.98 5.40
N ALA A 9 -11.86 -3.40 5.75
CA ALA A 9 -12.97 -3.50 4.80
C ALA A 9 -13.33 -2.15 4.18
N LEU A 10 -13.37 -1.10 4.99
CA LEU A 10 -13.68 0.24 4.52
C LEU A 10 -12.60 0.80 3.60
N SER A 11 -11.33 0.57 3.94
CA SER A 11 -10.21 0.97 3.09
C SER A 11 -10.26 0.28 1.73
N VAL A 12 -10.49 -1.03 1.71
CA VAL A 12 -10.62 -1.79 0.47
C VAL A 12 -11.84 -1.35 -0.32
N TYR A 13 -12.96 -1.12 0.33
CA TYR A 13 -14.19 -0.65 -0.32
C TYR A 13 -13.96 0.66 -1.10
N LYS A 14 -13.30 1.62 -0.47
CA LYS A 14 -12.96 2.88 -1.13
C LYS A 14 -11.95 2.68 -2.25
N PHE A 15 -10.98 1.81 -2.03
CA PHE A 15 -9.89 1.55 -2.95
C PHE A 15 -10.39 0.93 -4.27
N ILE A 16 -11.24 -0.09 -4.20
CA ILE A 16 -11.70 -0.82 -5.39
C ILE A 16 -12.55 0.03 -6.33
N ASP A 17 -13.12 1.10 -5.82
CA ASP A 17 -13.87 2.07 -6.63
C ASP A 17 -12.95 2.83 -7.60
N SER A 18 -11.69 2.99 -7.24
CA SER A 18 -10.72 3.77 -8.01
C SER A 18 -9.65 2.92 -8.69
N VAL A 19 -9.36 1.73 -8.19
CA VAL A 19 -8.29 0.86 -8.71
C VAL A 19 -8.89 -0.48 -9.12
N ASP A 20 -8.90 -0.74 -10.42
CA ASP A 20 -9.33 -2.02 -10.98
C ASP A 20 -8.23 -3.06 -10.80
N LYS A 21 -8.61 -4.32 -10.64
CA LYS A 21 -7.69 -5.46 -10.52
C LYS A 21 -6.77 -5.65 -11.73
N ASN A 22 -7.15 -5.11 -12.89
CA ASN A 22 -6.37 -5.21 -14.12
C ASN A 22 -5.37 -4.08 -14.33
N MET A 23 -5.28 -3.13 -13.40
CA MET A 23 -4.40 -1.97 -13.54
C MET A 23 -2.95 -2.26 -13.17
N GLY A 24 -2.68 -3.35 -12.48
CA GLY A 24 -1.34 -3.74 -12.04
C GLY A 24 -1.31 -4.19 -10.59
N ASP A 25 -0.11 -4.27 -10.04
CA ASP A 25 0.10 -4.74 -8.67
C ASP A 25 -0.34 -3.70 -7.65
N VAL A 26 -0.91 -4.17 -6.55
CA VAL A 26 -1.29 -3.35 -5.40
C VAL A 26 -0.33 -3.62 -4.25
N LEU A 27 0.22 -2.58 -3.68
CA LEU A 27 1.09 -2.69 -2.50
C LEU A 27 0.26 -2.55 -1.23
N VAL A 28 0.50 -3.42 -0.26
CA VAL A 28 0.02 -3.28 1.11
C VAL A 28 1.23 -3.12 2.01
N THR A 29 1.35 -2.00 2.69
CA THR A 29 2.47 -1.74 3.60
C THR A 29 2.14 -2.21 5.02
N GLY A 30 3.16 -2.48 5.82
CA GLY A 30 2.97 -2.97 7.17
C GLY A 30 2.31 -4.34 7.23
N GLY A 31 2.69 -5.22 6.33
CA GLY A 31 1.98 -6.42 5.93
C GLY A 31 1.66 -7.46 7.00
N THR A 32 2.27 -7.36 8.18
CA THR A 32 2.00 -8.29 9.29
C THR A 32 1.06 -7.69 10.35
N GLY A 33 0.66 -6.43 10.21
CA GLY A 33 -0.31 -5.80 11.09
C GLY A 33 -1.73 -6.30 10.83
N GLY A 34 -2.61 -6.17 11.82
CA GLY A 34 -3.98 -6.69 11.73
C GLY A 34 -4.78 -6.14 10.57
N VAL A 35 -4.75 -4.82 10.37
CA VAL A 35 -5.46 -4.18 9.25
C VAL A 35 -4.88 -4.63 7.91
N ALA A 36 -3.56 -4.67 7.79
CA ALA A 36 -2.88 -5.04 6.55
C ALA A 36 -3.18 -6.48 6.15
N VAL A 37 -3.15 -7.41 7.09
CA VAL A 37 -3.46 -8.83 6.81
C VAL A 37 -4.89 -9.00 6.31
N ILE A 38 -5.84 -8.35 6.95
CA ILE A 38 -7.25 -8.43 6.56
C ILE A 38 -7.46 -7.80 5.18
N ALA A 39 -6.89 -6.61 4.94
CA ALA A 39 -6.97 -5.95 3.64
C ALA A 39 -6.37 -6.82 2.53
N THR A 40 -5.21 -7.43 2.80
CA THR A 40 -4.54 -8.34 1.87
C THR A 40 -5.46 -9.51 1.50
N LYS A 41 -6.07 -10.16 2.49
CA LYS A 41 -6.99 -11.28 2.25
C LYS A 41 -8.19 -10.87 1.40
N ILE A 42 -8.76 -9.71 1.69
CA ILE A 42 -9.91 -9.21 0.90
C ILE A 42 -9.51 -8.93 -0.54
N LEU A 43 -8.39 -8.26 -0.76
CA LEU A 43 -7.90 -7.95 -2.10
C LEU A 43 -7.61 -9.20 -2.92
N ILE A 44 -6.97 -10.20 -2.31
CA ILE A 44 -6.69 -11.47 -2.98
C ILE A 44 -8.00 -12.14 -3.39
N LYS A 45 -8.98 -12.16 -2.51
CA LYS A 45 -10.29 -12.75 -2.80
C LYS A 45 -11.01 -12.05 -3.94
N LEU A 46 -10.79 -10.75 -4.09
CA LEU A 46 -11.36 -9.95 -5.17
C LEU A 46 -10.58 -10.05 -6.48
N GLY A 47 -9.47 -10.78 -6.50
CA GLY A 47 -8.69 -11.02 -7.71
C GLY A 47 -7.54 -10.04 -7.97
N TYR A 48 -7.19 -9.20 -7.00
CA TYR A 48 -6.05 -8.30 -7.12
C TYR A 48 -4.72 -9.04 -6.98
N SER A 49 -3.71 -8.55 -7.69
CA SER A 49 -2.32 -9.00 -7.55
C SER A 49 -1.67 -8.17 -6.45
N VAL A 50 -1.41 -8.77 -5.30
CA VAL A 50 -0.97 -8.06 -4.10
C VAL A 50 0.51 -8.33 -3.82
N VAL A 51 1.25 -7.26 -3.57
CA VAL A 51 2.61 -7.30 -3.03
C VAL A 51 2.57 -6.70 -1.63
N VAL A 52 3.23 -7.34 -0.70
CA VAL A 52 3.24 -6.92 0.71
C VAL A 52 4.64 -6.49 1.10
N SER A 53 4.76 -5.35 1.76
CA SER A 53 6.03 -4.93 2.36
C SER A 53 6.00 -5.15 3.86
N THR A 54 7.10 -5.65 4.40
CA THR A 54 7.21 -5.95 5.82
C THR A 54 8.66 -5.84 6.30
N GLY A 55 8.83 -5.46 7.57
CA GLY A 55 10.14 -5.50 8.24
C GLY A 55 10.51 -6.92 8.70
N LYS A 56 9.57 -7.86 8.63
CA LYS A 56 9.75 -9.25 9.06
C LYS A 56 9.80 -10.21 7.87
N LEU A 57 10.53 -9.82 6.83
CA LEU A 57 10.54 -10.53 5.55
C LEU A 57 10.89 -12.01 5.71
N GLU A 58 11.99 -12.32 6.39
CA GLU A 58 12.45 -13.71 6.52
C GLU A 58 11.49 -14.59 7.29
N GLU A 59 10.85 -14.03 8.32
CA GLU A 59 9.94 -14.76 9.19
C GLU A 59 8.57 -14.98 8.56
N GLN A 60 8.11 -14.04 7.74
CA GLN A 60 6.72 -13.99 7.27
C GLN A 60 6.55 -14.25 5.79
N LYS A 61 7.63 -14.30 5.03
CA LYS A 61 7.55 -14.43 3.57
C LYS A 61 6.76 -15.66 3.14
N GLU A 62 7.07 -16.81 3.70
CA GLU A 62 6.40 -18.06 3.33
C GLU A 62 4.92 -18.05 3.72
N VAL A 63 4.61 -17.54 4.91
CA VAL A 63 3.23 -17.45 5.39
C VAL A 63 2.40 -16.56 4.47
N LEU A 64 2.94 -15.40 4.08
CA LEU A 64 2.24 -14.46 3.21
C LEU A 64 2.09 -15.01 1.79
N LEU A 65 3.12 -15.66 1.26
CA LEU A 65 3.03 -16.31 -0.06
C LEU A 65 1.96 -17.40 -0.07
N ASN A 66 1.82 -18.14 1.02
CA ASN A 66 0.78 -19.17 1.16
C ASN A 66 -0.63 -18.58 1.22
N LEU A 67 -0.78 -17.31 1.61
CA LEU A 67 -2.05 -16.62 1.54
C LEU A 67 -2.47 -16.29 0.10
N GLY A 68 -1.52 -16.28 -0.82
CA GLY A 68 -1.80 -15.97 -2.22
C GLY A 68 -1.26 -14.63 -2.70
N VAL A 69 -0.39 -13.95 -1.92
CA VAL A 69 0.25 -12.73 -2.42
C VAL A 69 1.23 -13.07 -3.54
N LYS A 70 1.40 -12.12 -4.45
CA LYS A 70 2.32 -12.29 -5.59
C LYS A 70 3.77 -12.27 -5.12
N ASP A 71 4.11 -11.37 -4.20
CA ASP A 71 5.46 -11.22 -3.69
C ASP A 71 5.45 -10.55 -2.32
N VAL A 72 6.54 -10.73 -1.58
CA VAL A 72 6.78 -10.09 -0.29
C VAL A 72 8.13 -9.40 -0.37
N ILE A 73 8.15 -8.11 -0.08
CA ILE A 73 9.36 -7.29 -0.14
C ILE A 73 9.69 -6.71 1.23
N HIS A 74 10.97 -6.38 1.43
CA HIS A 74 11.38 -5.73 2.67
C HIS A 74 10.92 -4.27 2.69
N ARG A 75 10.54 -3.77 3.85
CA ARG A 75 10.07 -2.39 4.02
C ARG A 75 11.05 -1.33 3.52
N SER A 76 12.35 -1.65 3.46
CA SER A 76 13.37 -0.72 2.94
C SER A 76 13.18 -0.39 1.46
N GLU A 77 12.51 -1.26 0.70
CA GLU A 77 12.24 -1.00 -0.71
C GLU A 77 11.14 0.05 -0.93
N VAL A 78 10.42 0.39 0.10
CA VAL A 78 9.34 1.39 0.07
C VAL A 78 9.61 2.54 1.04
N ASP A 79 10.88 2.86 1.23
CA ASP A 79 11.34 3.90 2.15
C ASP A 79 12.42 4.75 1.45
N ASP A 80 11.95 5.66 0.60
CA ASP A 80 12.82 6.48 -0.24
C ASP A 80 13.39 7.66 0.50
N ASN A 81 14.70 7.83 0.43
CA ASN A 81 15.44 8.93 1.05
C ASN A 81 16.16 9.80 0.03
N SER A 82 15.82 9.68 -1.25
CA SER A 82 16.49 10.43 -2.33
C SER A 82 16.11 11.92 -2.37
N GLY A 83 14.97 12.28 -1.78
CA GLY A 83 14.42 13.62 -1.87
C GLY A 83 13.77 13.95 -3.22
N ARG A 84 13.71 13.01 -4.14
CA ARG A 84 13.10 13.22 -5.45
C ARG A 84 11.57 13.30 -5.31
N PRO A 85 10.90 14.21 -6.01
CA PRO A 85 9.44 14.36 -5.91
C PRO A 85 8.66 13.22 -6.58
N LEU A 86 9.27 12.55 -7.56
CA LEU A 86 8.69 11.43 -8.28
C LEU A 86 9.70 10.32 -8.39
N LEU A 87 9.22 9.08 -8.32
CA LEU A 87 10.02 7.88 -8.51
C LEU A 87 9.42 7.04 -9.62
N ARG A 88 10.14 5.99 -10.04
CA ARG A 88 9.65 5.05 -11.05
C ARG A 88 8.35 4.42 -10.57
N PRO A 89 7.27 4.49 -11.37
CA PRO A 89 5.99 3.88 -11.00
C PRO A 89 6.10 2.36 -10.86
N ARG A 90 5.51 1.81 -9.80
CA ARG A 90 5.50 0.37 -9.52
C ARG A 90 4.09 -0.17 -9.24
N TRP A 91 3.23 0.64 -8.65
CA TRP A 91 1.98 0.17 -8.06
C TRP A 91 0.77 0.78 -8.75
N ALA A 92 -0.23 -0.03 -9.05
CA ALA A 92 -1.54 0.48 -9.47
C ALA A 92 -2.22 1.25 -8.34
N GLY A 93 -1.94 0.85 -7.12
CA GLY A 93 -2.42 1.51 -5.93
C GLY A 93 -1.75 0.97 -4.69
N VAL A 94 -1.96 1.65 -3.56
CA VAL A 94 -1.33 1.29 -2.28
C VAL A 94 -2.35 1.39 -1.17
N ILE A 95 -2.37 0.38 -0.30
CA ILE A 95 -3.04 0.47 0.99
C ILE A 95 -1.94 0.59 2.04
N ASP A 96 -1.83 1.78 2.62
CA ASP A 96 -0.79 2.10 3.58
C ASP A 96 -1.31 1.99 5.00
N THR A 97 -0.59 1.23 5.84
CA THR A 97 -0.87 1.11 7.26
C THR A 97 0.27 1.64 8.13
N VAL A 98 1.29 2.22 7.52
CA VAL A 98 2.51 2.63 8.22
C VAL A 98 2.58 4.13 8.42
N GLY A 99 2.20 4.92 7.42
CA GLY A 99 2.36 6.37 7.47
C GLY A 99 3.81 6.79 7.25
N GLY A 100 4.14 7.99 7.70
CA GLY A 100 5.51 8.50 7.63
C GLY A 100 6.11 8.47 6.23
N ASN A 101 7.41 8.20 6.15
CA ASN A 101 8.10 8.19 4.86
C ASN A 101 7.68 7.04 3.94
N THR A 102 7.16 5.95 4.49
CA THR A 102 6.59 4.86 3.68
C THR A 102 5.39 5.35 2.88
N LEU A 103 4.51 6.14 3.50
CA LEU A 103 3.38 6.76 2.81
C LEU A 103 3.86 7.73 1.72
N ALA A 104 4.85 8.57 2.05
CA ALA A 104 5.42 9.49 1.07
C ALA A 104 6.00 8.74 -0.14
N THR A 105 6.70 7.65 0.10
CA THR A 105 7.27 6.80 -0.95
C THR A 105 6.16 6.15 -1.79
N ALA A 106 5.09 5.67 -1.15
CA ALA A 106 3.94 5.09 -1.84
C ALA A 106 3.34 6.08 -2.84
N ILE A 107 3.16 7.33 -2.42
CA ILE A 107 2.64 8.40 -3.29
C ILE A 107 3.54 8.62 -4.50
N LYS A 108 4.86 8.61 -4.29
CA LYS A 108 5.84 8.81 -5.38
C LYS A 108 5.87 7.67 -6.39
N THR A 109 5.53 6.46 -5.98
CA THR A 109 5.70 5.23 -6.77
C THR A 109 4.40 4.67 -7.33
N THR A 110 3.28 5.33 -7.09
CA THR A 110 1.99 4.90 -7.65
C THR A 110 1.87 5.35 -9.11
N ASN A 111 1.26 4.52 -9.93
CA ASN A 111 1.05 4.78 -11.35
C ASN A 111 0.01 5.86 -11.59
N TYR A 112 -0.02 6.35 -12.83
CA TYR A 112 -1.02 7.31 -13.30
C TYR A 112 -2.45 6.82 -13.00
N CYS A 113 -3.29 7.71 -12.51
CA CYS A 113 -4.67 7.42 -12.08
C CYS A 113 -4.79 6.38 -10.97
N GLY A 114 -3.70 6.08 -10.29
CA GLY A 114 -3.73 5.18 -9.14
C GLY A 114 -4.32 5.85 -7.91
N ALA A 115 -4.43 5.08 -6.82
CA ALA A 115 -4.94 5.57 -5.56
C ALA A 115 -4.09 5.07 -4.40
N VAL A 116 -3.97 5.90 -3.37
CA VAL A 116 -3.32 5.55 -2.11
C VAL A 116 -4.31 5.77 -0.98
N THR A 117 -4.59 4.72 -0.22
CA THR A 117 -5.35 4.86 1.03
C THR A 117 -4.41 4.76 2.22
N THR A 118 -4.69 5.50 3.26
CA THR A 118 -3.92 5.42 4.51
C THR A 118 -4.85 5.11 5.67
N CYS A 119 -4.44 4.21 6.54
CA CYS A 119 -5.23 3.79 7.70
C CYS A 119 -4.37 3.43 8.90
N GLY A 120 -3.14 3.92 8.97
CA GLY A 120 -2.27 3.66 10.11
C GLY A 120 -1.10 4.63 10.15
N ASN A 121 -0.39 4.62 11.27
CA ASN A 121 0.70 5.55 11.52
C ASN A 121 1.86 4.94 12.30
N ALA A 122 2.07 3.63 12.17
CA ALA A 122 3.14 2.94 12.90
C ALA A 122 4.52 3.52 12.61
N GLY A 123 4.74 4.06 11.41
CA GLY A 123 6.00 4.68 10.99
C GLY A 123 6.05 6.20 11.21
N GLY A 124 5.00 6.79 11.79
CA GLY A 124 4.93 8.21 12.09
C GLY A 124 3.65 8.86 11.59
N VAL A 125 3.32 10.01 12.15
CA VAL A 125 2.11 10.75 11.80
C VAL A 125 2.36 11.81 10.74
N ASP A 126 3.60 12.21 10.56
CA ASP A 126 3.98 13.23 9.59
C ASP A 126 4.65 12.60 8.38
N PHE A 127 4.38 13.15 7.21
CA PHE A 127 5.10 12.78 6.00
C PHE A 127 5.30 14.01 5.11
N THR A 128 6.40 14.02 4.36
CA THR A 128 6.69 15.09 3.41
C THR A 128 6.37 14.61 2.00
N SER A 129 5.56 15.37 1.30
CA SER A 129 5.17 15.08 -0.07
C SER A 129 5.19 16.37 -0.89
N SER A 130 5.05 16.24 -2.21
CA SER A 130 4.89 17.37 -3.09
C SER A 130 3.57 17.24 -3.86
N VAL A 131 3.19 18.30 -4.57
CA VAL A 131 1.99 18.26 -5.41
C VAL A 131 2.20 17.52 -6.72
N TYR A 132 3.45 17.27 -7.12
CA TYR A 132 3.76 16.69 -8.43
C TYR A 132 3.12 15.35 -8.71
N PRO A 133 3.10 14.35 -7.77
CA PRO A 133 2.40 13.10 -8.04
C PRO A 133 0.92 13.29 -8.33
N PHE A 134 0.28 14.23 -7.65
CA PHE A 134 -1.14 14.51 -7.81
C PHE A 134 -1.44 15.23 -9.13
N ILE A 135 -0.61 16.19 -9.49
CA ILE A 135 -0.78 16.97 -10.74
C ILE A 135 -0.43 16.12 -11.97
N LEU A 136 0.72 15.44 -11.94
CA LEU A 136 1.27 14.78 -13.11
C LEU A 136 0.72 13.37 -13.32
N LYS A 137 0.26 12.70 -12.26
CA LYS A 137 -0.25 11.33 -12.34
C LYS A 137 -1.76 11.22 -12.08
N GLU A 138 -2.42 12.33 -11.82
CA GLU A 138 -3.84 12.35 -11.43
C GLU A 138 -4.13 11.35 -10.31
N LEU A 139 -3.24 11.31 -9.33
CA LEU A 139 -3.29 10.39 -8.21
C LEU A 139 -4.40 10.76 -7.25
N LEU A 140 -5.09 9.76 -6.72
CA LEU A 140 -6.11 9.93 -5.69
C LEU A 140 -5.55 9.48 -4.34
N TYR A 141 -5.69 10.35 -3.34
CA TYR A 141 -5.31 10.05 -1.95
C TYR A 141 -6.57 9.97 -1.08
N MET A 142 -6.70 8.88 -0.34
CA MET A 142 -7.87 8.61 0.49
C MET A 142 -7.47 8.25 1.92
N VAL A 143 -8.30 8.65 2.83
CA VAL A 143 -8.09 8.39 4.26
C VAL A 143 -9.17 7.45 4.78
#